data_bb5686ae4197a2bf14290599c485dd99
#
_entry.id   bb5686ae4197a2bf14290599c485dd99
#
_cell.length_a   1.000
_cell.length_b   1.000
_cell.length_c   1.000
_cell.angle_alpha   90.00
_cell.angle_beta   90.00
_cell.angle_gamma   90.00
#
_symmetry.space_group_name_H-M   'P 1'
#
loop_
_entity.id
_entity.type
_entity.pdbx_description
1 polymer ?
#
loop_
_entity_poly.entity_id
_entity_poly.type
_entity_poly.pdbx_seq_one_letter_code
_entity_poly.pdbx_strand_id
1 'polypeptide(L)'
;MRHVVDPIPRAKSRDPRFDSLSAGPVNHDLHTKSYGFLSELYQNEIKQLREKHGKLKRAEMHHAGPRAKSQQALDIRQERGQVEQSLRRAESLQNERIRRERERSVKSEFKKENQRRVDAGLRPYFPKKAQFHEAVLRKQFERMSN
;
A
#
# COMPACT_ATOMS: atom_id res chain seq x y z
N MET A 1 31.98 39.64 12.98
CA MET A 1 31.37 38.52 12.20
C MET A 1 29.86 38.58 12.36
N ARG A 2 29.12 38.77 11.27
CA ARG A 2 27.65 38.78 11.30
C ARG A 2 27.20 37.33 11.23
N HIS A 3 26.54 36.81 12.27
CA HIS A 3 25.83 35.53 12.20
C HIS A 3 24.65 35.70 11.23
N VAL A 4 24.73 34.99 10.10
CA VAL A 4 23.61 34.82 9.18
C VAL A 4 22.66 33.86 9.90
N VAL A 5 21.56 34.40 10.39
CA VAL A 5 20.48 33.58 10.95
C VAL A 5 19.79 32.93 9.77
N ASP A 6 19.85 31.59 9.67
CA ASP A 6 19.12 30.86 8.67
C ASP A 6 17.62 31.19 8.76
N PRO A 7 16.97 31.53 7.65
CA PRO A 7 15.57 31.87 7.68
C PRO A 7 14.75 30.68 8.17
N ILE A 8 14.01 30.89 9.27
CA ILE A 8 13.07 29.90 9.80
C ILE A 8 12.18 29.42 8.65
N PRO A 9 12.13 28.12 8.34
CA PRO A 9 11.31 27.61 7.24
C PRO A 9 9.87 27.97 7.51
N ARG A 10 9.30 28.85 6.67
CA ARG A 10 7.88 29.23 6.75
C ARG A 10 7.04 27.97 6.54
N ALA A 11 6.14 27.70 7.48
CA ALA A 11 5.16 26.61 7.33
C ALA A 11 4.43 26.81 5.99
N LYS A 12 4.45 25.79 5.12
CA LYS A 12 3.72 25.85 3.85
C LYS A 12 2.25 26.07 4.16
N SER A 13 1.68 27.15 3.62
CA SER A 13 0.25 27.45 3.70
C SER A 13 -0.52 26.23 3.18
N ARG A 14 -1.37 25.65 4.04
CA ARG A 14 -2.21 24.51 3.68
C ARG A 14 -3.52 25.06 3.13
N ASP A 15 -3.91 24.65 1.93
CA ASP A 15 -5.19 25.06 1.34
C ASP A 15 -6.33 24.44 2.18
N PRO A 16 -7.20 25.24 2.82
CA PRO A 16 -8.28 24.74 3.67
C PRO A 16 -9.33 23.91 2.90
N ARG A 17 -9.36 23.99 1.57
CA ARG A 17 -10.26 23.16 0.74
C ARG A 17 -9.94 21.67 0.83
N PHE A 18 -8.69 21.32 1.14
CA PHE A 18 -8.22 19.94 1.31
C PHE A 18 -8.10 19.53 2.77
N ASP A 19 -8.66 20.30 3.68
CA ASP A 19 -8.68 19.93 5.09
C ASP A 19 -9.74 18.83 5.33
N SER A 20 -9.42 17.91 6.22
CA SER A 20 -10.32 16.80 6.61
C SER A 20 -11.65 17.29 7.17
N LEU A 21 -11.69 18.51 7.73
CA LEU A 21 -12.89 19.15 8.25
C LEU A 21 -13.84 19.64 7.15
N SER A 22 -13.32 20.06 6.00
CA SER A 22 -14.13 20.59 4.89
C SER A 22 -14.52 19.52 3.87
N ALA A 23 -13.72 18.46 3.74
CA ALA A 23 -13.94 17.39 2.78
C ALA A 23 -15.01 16.37 3.19
N GLY A 24 -15.43 16.35 4.47
CA GLY A 24 -16.37 15.37 4.99
C GLY A 24 -15.83 13.92 4.97
N PRO A 25 -16.63 12.93 5.37
CA PRO A 25 -16.21 11.53 5.36
C PRO A 25 -16.14 11.01 3.92
N VAL A 26 -14.98 10.48 3.54
CA VAL A 26 -14.78 9.86 2.22
C VAL A 26 -15.62 8.58 2.11
N ASN A 27 -16.50 8.54 1.10
CA ASN A 27 -17.22 7.31 0.78
C ASN A 27 -16.28 6.33 0.05
N HIS A 28 -15.71 5.40 0.81
CA HIS A 28 -14.75 4.43 0.27
C HIS A 28 -15.35 3.43 -0.72
N ASP A 29 -16.66 3.12 -0.60
CA ASP A 29 -17.33 2.19 -1.52
C ASP A 29 -17.49 2.85 -2.89
N LEU A 30 -17.85 4.13 -2.92
CA LEU A 30 -17.92 4.92 -4.14
C LEU A 30 -16.53 5.08 -4.77
N HIS A 31 -15.52 5.40 -3.95
CA HIS A 31 -14.14 5.50 -4.41
C HIS A 31 -13.64 4.17 -5.02
N THR A 32 -13.90 3.04 -4.35
CA THR A 32 -13.46 1.73 -4.85
C THR A 32 -14.15 1.37 -6.17
N LYS A 33 -15.42 1.72 -6.34
CA LYS A 33 -16.14 1.53 -7.61
C LYS A 33 -15.59 2.40 -8.73
N SER A 34 -15.34 3.69 -8.45
CA SER A 34 -14.86 4.66 -9.44
C SER A 34 -13.40 4.44 -9.85
N TYR A 35 -12.56 3.97 -8.92
CA TYR A 35 -11.12 3.82 -9.11
C TYR A 35 -10.63 2.37 -9.01
N GLY A 36 -11.52 1.39 -9.22
CA GLY A 36 -11.18 -0.05 -9.19
C GLY A 36 -10.07 -0.43 -10.17
N PHE A 37 -10.04 0.22 -11.34
CA PHE A 37 -9.02 0.02 -12.38
C PHE A 37 -7.58 0.32 -11.89
N LEU A 38 -7.42 1.18 -10.89
CA LEU A 38 -6.10 1.46 -10.33
C LEU A 38 -5.45 0.22 -9.69
N SER A 39 -6.25 -0.69 -9.15
CA SER A 39 -5.71 -1.93 -8.57
C SER A 39 -5.05 -2.81 -9.63
N GLU A 40 -5.63 -2.88 -10.82
CA GLU A 40 -5.09 -3.62 -11.96
C GLU A 40 -3.82 -2.98 -12.50
N LEU A 41 -3.81 -1.64 -12.60
CA LEU A 41 -2.61 -0.91 -13.01
C LEU A 41 -1.43 -1.17 -12.07
N TYR A 42 -1.65 -1.13 -10.74
CA TYR A 42 -0.60 -1.43 -9.77
C TYR A 42 -0.12 -2.88 -9.83
N GLN A 43 -1.02 -3.84 -10.06
CA GLN A 43 -0.65 -5.24 -10.25
C GLN A 43 0.20 -5.43 -11.52
N ASN A 44 -0.18 -4.76 -12.61
CA ASN A 44 0.58 -4.79 -13.86
C ASN A 44 1.96 -4.14 -13.69
N GLU A 45 2.06 -3.02 -12.96
CA GLU A 45 3.34 -2.37 -12.64
C GLU A 45 4.25 -3.32 -11.85
N ILE A 46 3.74 -3.96 -10.80
CA ILE A 46 4.49 -4.95 -10.01
C ILE A 46 4.96 -6.11 -10.90
N LYS A 47 4.10 -6.61 -11.80
CA LYS A 47 4.45 -7.67 -12.73
C LYS A 47 5.58 -7.25 -13.66
N GLN A 48 5.49 -6.07 -14.26
CA GLN A 48 6.55 -5.52 -15.12
C GLN A 48 7.88 -5.33 -14.37
N LEU A 49 7.83 -4.81 -13.13
CA LEU A 49 9.02 -4.66 -12.29
C LEU A 49 9.65 -6.01 -11.95
N ARG A 50 8.88 -7.05 -11.67
CA ARG A 50 9.36 -8.41 -11.43
C ARG A 50 10.03 -9.00 -12.68
N GLU A 51 9.42 -8.82 -13.83
CA GLU A 51 9.99 -9.27 -15.11
C GLU A 51 11.31 -8.56 -15.40
N LYS A 52 11.34 -7.22 -15.23
CA LYS A 52 12.55 -6.40 -15.42
C LYS A 52 13.65 -6.84 -14.46
N HIS A 53 13.33 -7.01 -13.18
CA HIS A 53 14.27 -7.49 -12.17
C HIS A 53 14.84 -8.88 -12.55
N GLY A 54 13.99 -9.79 -13.02
CA GLY A 54 14.40 -11.12 -13.47
C GLY A 54 15.34 -11.08 -14.68
N LYS A 55 15.10 -10.17 -15.65
CA LYS A 55 15.99 -9.96 -16.81
C LYS A 55 17.35 -9.41 -16.37
N LEU A 56 17.38 -8.41 -15.51
CA LEU A 56 18.61 -7.80 -15.00
C LEU A 56 19.42 -8.79 -14.15
N LYS A 57 18.76 -9.62 -13.35
CA LYS A 57 19.43 -10.70 -12.58
C LYS A 57 20.12 -11.71 -13.50
N ARG A 58 19.48 -12.11 -14.60
CA ARG A 58 20.08 -13.01 -15.58
C ARG A 58 21.26 -12.33 -16.31
N ALA A 59 21.10 -11.06 -16.71
CA ALA A 59 22.16 -10.29 -17.33
C ALA A 59 23.38 -10.16 -16.40
N GLU A 60 23.17 -9.90 -15.11
CA GLU A 60 24.26 -9.86 -14.12
C GLU A 60 25.00 -11.20 -14.01
N MET A 61 24.29 -12.32 -14.07
CA MET A 61 24.91 -13.65 -14.07
C MET A 61 25.80 -13.88 -15.29
N HIS A 62 25.42 -13.36 -16.47
CA HIS A 62 26.27 -13.44 -17.68
C HIS A 62 27.54 -12.58 -17.57
N HIS A 63 27.51 -11.51 -16.77
CA HIS A 63 28.67 -10.65 -16.51
C HIS A 63 29.43 -11.03 -15.23
N ALA A 64 29.20 -12.25 -14.69
CA ALA A 64 29.97 -12.77 -13.55
C ALA A 64 31.39 -13.20 -13.96
N GLY A 65 32.28 -13.38 -12.98
CA GLY A 65 33.66 -13.82 -13.19
C GLY A 65 34.57 -12.69 -13.70
N PRO A 66 35.40 -12.92 -14.73
CA PRO A 66 36.41 -11.93 -15.20
C PRO A 66 35.82 -10.60 -15.65
N ARG A 67 34.58 -10.60 -16.13
CA ARG A 67 33.84 -9.41 -16.60
C ARG A 67 33.08 -8.67 -15.48
N ALA A 68 33.11 -9.15 -14.25
CA ALA A 68 32.35 -8.58 -13.13
C ALA A 68 32.71 -7.13 -12.77
N LYS A 69 33.92 -6.67 -13.19
CA LYS A 69 34.42 -5.30 -12.99
C LYS A 69 34.24 -4.41 -14.22
N SER A 70 33.65 -4.91 -15.31
CA SER A 70 33.36 -4.08 -16.49
C SER A 70 32.34 -2.98 -16.16
N GLN A 71 32.43 -1.85 -16.85
CA GLN A 71 31.47 -0.76 -16.67
C GLN A 71 30.03 -1.25 -16.87
N GLN A 72 29.79 -2.08 -17.90
CA GLN A 72 28.48 -2.68 -18.17
C GLN A 72 27.96 -3.53 -17.01
N ALA A 73 28.84 -4.31 -16.35
CA ALA A 73 28.42 -5.10 -15.18
C ALA A 73 28.03 -4.22 -13.99
N LEU A 74 28.75 -3.10 -13.79
CA LEU A 74 28.43 -2.13 -12.74
C LEU A 74 27.09 -1.43 -13.02
N ASP A 75 26.85 -1.01 -14.26
CA ASP A 75 25.60 -0.36 -14.66
C ASP A 75 24.40 -1.31 -14.48
N ILE A 76 24.52 -2.56 -14.93
CA ILE A 76 23.47 -3.60 -14.74
C ILE A 76 23.17 -3.80 -13.24
N ARG A 77 24.21 -3.85 -12.41
CA ARG A 77 24.06 -4.03 -10.97
C ARG A 77 23.39 -2.84 -10.31
N GLN A 78 23.73 -1.64 -10.73
CA GLN A 78 23.11 -0.41 -10.26
C GLN A 78 21.63 -0.35 -10.67
N GLU A 79 21.33 -0.62 -11.96
CA GLU A 79 19.95 -0.65 -12.45
C GLU A 79 19.11 -1.72 -11.74
N ARG A 80 19.67 -2.92 -11.54
CA ARG A 80 19.01 -3.97 -10.76
C ARG A 80 18.65 -3.49 -9.35
N GLY A 81 19.58 -2.82 -8.67
CA GLY A 81 19.34 -2.28 -7.31
C GLY A 81 18.21 -1.25 -7.28
N GLN A 82 18.14 -0.35 -8.27
CA GLN A 82 17.07 0.63 -8.39
C GLN A 82 15.70 -0.05 -8.65
N VAL A 83 15.66 -1.03 -9.56
CA VAL A 83 14.44 -1.79 -9.86
C VAL A 83 14.00 -2.62 -8.66
N GLU A 84 14.91 -3.24 -7.93
CA GLU A 84 14.61 -3.98 -6.71
C GLU A 84 14.00 -3.07 -5.62
N GLN A 85 14.56 -1.88 -5.44
CA GLN A 85 14.02 -0.91 -4.50
C GLN A 85 12.61 -0.44 -4.90
N SER A 86 12.38 -0.19 -6.19
CA SER A 86 11.07 0.18 -6.72
C SER A 86 10.05 -0.94 -6.54
N LEU A 87 10.45 -2.19 -6.81
CA LEU A 87 9.63 -3.38 -6.62
C LEU A 87 9.22 -3.55 -5.15
N ARG A 88 10.19 -3.47 -4.22
CA ARG A 88 9.91 -3.57 -2.78
C ARG A 88 8.93 -2.50 -2.32
N ARG A 89 9.06 -1.25 -2.81
CA ARG A 89 8.12 -0.17 -2.50
C ARG A 89 6.73 -0.47 -3.03
N ALA A 90 6.62 -0.89 -4.29
CA ALA A 90 5.34 -1.20 -4.92
C ALA A 90 4.64 -2.37 -4.21
N GLU A 91 5.35 -3.45 -3.88
CA GLU A 91 4.81 -4.59 -3.14
C GLU A 91 4.37 -4.20 -1.71
N SER A 92 5.16 -3.38 -1.01
CA SER A 92 4.81 -2.90 0.33
C SER A 92 3.52 -2.07 0.31
N LEU A 93 3.40 -1.14 -0.63
CA LEU A 93 2.20 -0.32 -0.82
C LEU A 93 0.98 -1.18 -1.16
N GLN A 94 1.14 -2.17 -2.03
CA GLN A 94 0.07 -3.09 -2.40
C GLN A 94 -0.39 -3.94 -1.19
N ASN A 95 0.54 -4.47 -0.41
CA ASN A 95 0.23 -5.23 0.79
C ASN A 95 -0.51 -4.37 1.83
N GLU A 96 -0.11 -3.11 1.99
CA GLU A 96 -0.79 -2.18 2.88
C GLU A 96 -2.22 -1.86 2.40
N ARG A 97 -2.44 -1.68 1.10
CA ARG A 97 -3.78 -1.50 0.52
C ARG A 97 -4.67 -2.70 0.81
N ILE A 98 -4.18 -3.91 0.55
CA ILE A 98 -4.90 -5.16 0.80
C ILE A 98 -5.24 -5.30 2.29
N ARG A 99 -4.31 -4.95 3.18
CA ARG A 99 -4.56 -4.97 4.63
C ARG A 99 -5.67 -3.98 5.02
N ARG A 100 -5.58 -2.74 4.56
CA ARG A 100 -6.58 -1.71 4.84
C ARG A 100 -7.97 -2.08 4.29
N GLU A 101 -8.02 -2.69 3.12
CA GLU A 101 -9.27 -3.17 2.51
C GLU A 101 -9.91 -4.28 3.36
N ARG A 102 -9.11 -5.25 3.83
CA ARG A 102 -9.59 -6.29 4.76
C ARG A 102 -10.15 -5.70 6.05
N GLU A 103 -9.43 -4.78 6.67
CA GLU A 103 -9.90 -4.10 7.88
C GLU A 103 -11.23 -3.36 7.65
N ARG A 104 -11.38 -2.68 6.51
CA ARG A 104 -12.63 -2.01 6.14
C ARG A 104 -13.76 -3.00 5.92
N SER A 105 -13.50 -4.09 5.22
CA SER A 105 -14.49 -5.15 4.98
C SER A 105 -15.02 -5.72 6.29
N VAL A 106 -14.12 -6.05 7.23
CA VAL A 106 -14.50 -6.54 8.56
C VAL A 106 -15.31 -5.49 9.33
N LYS A 107 -14.91 -4.22 9.31
CA LYS A 107 -15.69 -3.13 9.92
C LYS A 107 -17.08 -3.00 9.31
N SER A 108 -17.20 -3.13 7.99
CA SER A 108 -18.47 -3.08 7.28
C SER A 108 -19.38 -4.24 7.67
N GLU A 109 -18.83 -5.45 7.84
CA GLU A 109 -19.56 -6.64 8.28
C GLU A 109 -20.10 -6.45 9.71
N PHE A 110 -19.27 -5.99 10.64
CA PHE A 110 -19.73 -5.67 12.01
C PHE A 110 -20.81 -4.59 12.01
N LYS A 111 -20.68 -3.56 11.16
CA LYS A 111 -21.70 -2.52 11.05
C LYS A 111 -23.02 -3.07 10.53
N LYS A 112 -23.00 -3.93 9.50
CA LYS A 112 -24.19 -4.58 8.96
C LYS A 112 -24.85 -5.50 9.99
N GLU A 113 -24.05 -6.27 10.71
CA GLU A 113 -24.53 -7.15 11.76
C GLU A 113 -25.16 -6.36 12.90
N ASN A 114 -24.55 -5.25 13.33
CA ASN A 114 -25.14 -4.38 14.33
C ASN A 114 -26.46 -3.77 13.88
N GLN A 115 -26.57 -3.38 12.60
CA GLN A 115 -27.85 -2.91 12.07
C GLN A 115 -28.92 -3.98 12.16
N ARG A 116 -28.63 -5.23 11.75
CA ARG A 116 -29.56 -6.36 11.88
C ARG A 116 -30.01 -6.61 13.34
N ARG A 117 -29.04 -6.49 14.28
CA ARG A 117 -29.33 -6.66 15.70
C ARG A 117 -30.27 -5.56 16.21
N VAL A 118 -30.06 -4.32 15.84
CA VAL A 118 -30.92 -3.18 16.17
C VAL A 118 -32.30 -3.36 15.57
N ASP A 119 -32.37 -3.76 14.31
CA ASP A 119 -33.65 -4.03 13.61
C ASP A 119 -34.46 -5.18 14.29
N ALA A 120 -33.74 -6.14 14.90
CA ALA A 120 -34.31 -7.22 15.70
C ALA A 120 -34.60 -6.82 17.16
N GLY A 121 -34.46 -5.56 17.55
CA GLY A 121 -34.67 -5.08 18.92
C GLY A 121 -33.58 -5.47 19.93
N LEU A 122 -32.44 -5.98 19.45
CA LEU A 122 -31.29 -6.37 20.27
C LEU A 122 -30.30 -5.22 20.42
N ARG A 123 -29.52 -5.26 21.50
CA ARG A 123 -28.46 -4.26 21.71
C ARG A 123 -27.34 -4.45 20.68
N PRO A 124 -26.75 -3.36 20.12
CA PRO A 124 -25.61 -3.44 19.25
C PRO A 124 -24.40 -4.04 20.00
N TYR A 125 -23.59 -4.81 19.27
CA TYR A 125 -22.39 -5.45 19.80
C TYR A 125 -21.15 -4.75 19.26
N PHE A 126 -20.28 -4.30 20.16
CA PHE A 126 -18.99 -3.68 19.80
C PHE A 126 -17.86 -4.63 20.15
N PRO A 127 -17.15 -5.20 19.14
CA PRO A 127 -16.07 -6.14 19.40
C PRO A 127 -14.88 -5.44 20.07
N LYS A 128 -14.25 -6.12 21.01
CA LYS A 128 -12.97 -5.69 21.57
C LYS A 128 -11.88 -5.71 20.48
N LYS A 129 -10.84 -4.91 20.66
CA LYS A 129 -9.73 -4.80 19.69
C LYS A 129 -9.13 -6.18 19.32
N ALA A 130 -9.00 -7.08 20.29
CA ALA A 130 -8.50 -8.45 20.06
C ALA A 130 -9.42 -9.24 19.15
N GLN A 131 -10.74 -9.21 19.38
CA GLN A 131 -11.75 -9.89 18.58
C GLN A 131 -11.81 -9.34 17.15
N PHE A 132 -11.69 -8.02 17.01
CA PHE A 132 -11.60 -7.38 15.69
C PHE A 132 -10.35 -7.85 14.93
N HIS A 133 -9.20 -7.88 15.60
CA HIS A 133 -7.95 -8.36 15.01
C HIS A 133 -8.05 -9.84 14.60
N GLU A 134 -8.63 -10.68 15.44
CA GLU A 134 -8.88 -12.09 15.13
C GLU A 134 -9.79 -12.26 13.89
N ALA A 135 -10.86 -11.46 13.78
CA ALA A 135 -11.72 -11.47 12.60
C ALA A 135 -10.99 -11.09 11.31
N VAL A 136 -10.10 -10.09 11.38
CA VAL A 136 -9.24 -9.68 10.24
C VAL A 136 -8.28 -10.82 9.85
N LEU A 137 -7.67 -11.50 10.82
CA LEU A 137 -6.81 -12.67 10.57
C LEU A 137 -7.58 -13.82 9.96
N ARG A 138 -8.75 -14.16 10.51
CA ARG A 138 -9.63 -15.22 9.95
C ARG A 138 -9.93 -14.96 8.48
N LYS A 139 -10.31 -13.75 8.12
CA LYS A 139 -10.55 -13.36 6.73
C LYS A 139 -9.31 -13.43 5.84
N GLN A 140 -8.14 -13.26 6.42
CA GLN A 140 -6.87 -13.47 5.70
C GLN A 140 -6.66 -14.94 5.38
N PHE A 141 -6.89 -15.84 6.35
CA PHE A 141 -6.72 -17.28 6.16
C PHE A 141 -7.73 -17.88 5.18
N GLU A 142 -9.00 -17.47 5.25
CA GLU A 142 -10.04 -17.88 4.29
C GLU A 142 -9.64 -17.60 2.84
N ARG A 143 -9.03 -16.43 2.59
CA ARG A 143 -8.54 -16.07 1.26
C ARG A 143 -7.31 -16.86 0.80
N MET A 144 -6.50 -17.38 1.72
CA MET A 144 -5.34 -18.20 1.41
C MET A 144 -5.71 -19.66 1.17
N SER A 145 -6.87 -20.11 1.68
CA SER A 145 -7.38 -21.48 1.57
C SER A 145 -8.21 -21.70 0.31
N ASN A 146 -8.67 -20.66 -0.36
CA ASN A 146 -9.38 -20.68 -1.66
C ASN A 146 -8.41 -20.36 -2.81
#